data_df4423937296831029007474e0a3043c
#
_entry.id   df4423937296831029007474e0a3043c
#
_cell.length_a   1.000
_cell.length_b   1.000
_cell.length_c   1.000
_cell.angle_alpha   90.00
_cell.angle_beta   90.00
_cell.angle_gamma   90.00
#
_symmetry.space_group_name_H-M   'P 1'
#
loop_
_entity.id
_entity.type
_entity.pdbx_description
1 polymer ?
#
loop_
_entity_poly.entity_id
_entity_poly.type
_entity_poly.pdbx_seq_one_letter_code
_entity_poly.pdbx_strand_id
1 'polypeptide(L)'
;MSAVLARALLTPLIAVLFAVPAQAQSPSPVLLETADAFVVLGGSTVTNTGSSVLNGDLGLYPGTSVTGFPPGTVNGETHINDAVAQQAKDDLTTAYNDAEGRPSTGALSPDVGGQTLAPGVYTTGGVASLGLTGNLTLDAAGDPAAVFIFQIESTLTTATDSSVTLINGGQACNVFWQVGSSATLGTRTSFIGTILALTSISVNDGVTVDGGLMARNGAVTLNNDTLSRSQCAVGTGPGTEPGTEPGTEPGSEPGTEPGTEPGTEPEPGTEPGTEPGTLRDTTAPRVRVRGPKGTLHPPNWRPSRAGACTKRNFTARVRLRDRSRIRRVSVFLDGRLLKRTSVKRFSVRIRVRGLRVGRHRIRVVAVDRRGNRSVTRRTFARCTLGVAAPHFTG
;
A
#
# COMPACT_ATOMS: atom_id res chain seq x y z
N MET A 1 -82.63 19.67 25.87
CA MET A 1 -81.32 19.27 26.36
C MET A 1 -80.69 18.38 25.29
N SER A 2 -79.92 18.94 24.34
CA SER A 2 -79.32 18.23 23.23
C SER A 2 -77.82 18.13 23.45
N ALA A 3 -77.34 16.91 23.57
CA ALA A 3 -75.89 16.64 23.70
C ALA A 3 -75.21 16.51 22.28
N VAL A 4 -74.28 17.38 21.98
CA VAL A 4 -73.46 17.34 20.74
C VAL A 4 -72.24 16.47 20.99
N LEU A 5 -72.17 15.31 20.32
CA LEU A 5 -70.99 14.46 20.31
C LEU A 5 -69.97 15.01 19.27
N ALA A 6 -68.83 15.50 19.71
CA ALA A 6 -67.70 15.84 18.87
C ALA A 6 -66.88 14.57 18.55
N ARG A 7 -66.84 14.16 17.29
CA ARG A 7 -66.00 13.08 16.76
C ARG A 7 -64.63 13.69 16.41
N ALA A 8 -63.61 13.31 17.16
CA ALA A 8 -62.22 13.58 16.83
C ALA A 8 -61.75 12.63 15.72
N LEU A 9 -61.41 13.17 14.55
CA LEU A 9 -60.77 12.43 13.44
C LEU A 9 -59.27 12.31 13.73
N LEU A 10 -58.85 11.10 14.09
CA LEU A 10 -57.43 10.75 14.20
C LEU A 10 -56.91 10.41 12.80
N THR A 11 -56.14 11.30 12.17
CA THR A 11 -55.42 11.01 10.92
C THR A 11 -54.14 10.25 11.24
N PRO A 12 -53.90 9.03 10.65
CA PRO A 12 -52.64 8.34 10.84
C PRO A 12 -51.55 9.01 10.02
N LEU A 13 -50.49 9.48 10.71
CA LEU A 13 -49.26 9.97 10.10
C LEU A 13 -48.47 8.77 9.59
N ILE A 14 -48.52 8.51 8.27
CA ILE A 14 -47.70 7.49 7.63
C ILE A 14 -46.26 8.03 7.52
N ALA A 15 -45.37 7.57 8.40
CA ALA A 15 -43.95 7.81 8.32
C ALA A 15 -43.37 6.97 7.16
N VAL A 16 -43.07 7.60 6.03
CA VAL A 16 -42.35 6.98 4.92
C VAL A 16 -40.90 6.89 5.34
N LEU A 17 -40.44 5.70 5.77
CA LEU A 17 -39.03 5.40 5.93
C LEU A 17 -38.39 5.35 4.54
N PHE A 18 -37.63 6.36 4.18
CA PHE A 18 -36.70 6.27 3.08
C PHE A 18 -35.55 5.33 3.49
N ALA A 19 -35.51 4.12 2.95
CA ALA A 19 -34.38 3.24 3.04
C ALA A 19 -33.22 3.90 2.24
N VAL A 20 -32.27 4.50 2.95
CA VAL A 20 -31.01 4.93 2.34
C VAL A 20 -30.30 3.66 1.88
N PRO A 21 -29.98 3.50 0.58
CA PRO A 21 -29.22 2.34 0.13
C PRO A 21 -27.90 2.30 0.90
N ALA A 22 -27.61 1.16 1.54
CA ALA A 22 -26.32 0.94 2.18
C ALA A 22 -25.25 1.01 1.07
N GLN A 23 -24.53 2.10 1.03
CA GLN A 23 -23.35 2.22 0.14
C GLN A 23 -22.35 1.16 0.59
N ALA A 24 -21.95 0.27 -0.31
CA ALA A 24 -20.89 -0.69 -0.06
C ALA A 24 -19.63 0.11 0.29
N GLN A 25 -19.19 0.00 1.53
CA GLN A 25 -18.03 0.75 2.02
C GLN A 25 -16.80 0.28 1.27
N SER A 26 -16.09 1.21 0.60
CA SER A 26 -14.83 0.92 -0.09
C SER A 26 -13.84 0.23 0.85
N PRO A 27 -13.16 -0.85 0.44
CA PRO A 27 -12.16 -1.48 1.27
C PRO A 27 -10.98 -0.52 1.52
N SER A 28 -10.23 -0.74 2.61
CA SER A 28 -9.00 0.04 2.84
C SER A 28 -7.92 -0.33 1.82
N PRO A 29 -7.02 0.61 1.41
CA PRO A 29 -5.93 0.31 0.50
C PRO A 29 -5.01 -0.82 1.00
N VAL A 30 -4.41 -1.56 0.08
CA VAL A 30 -3.33 -2.51 0.39
C VAL A 30 -2.04 -1.73 0.63
N LEU A 31 -1.41 -1.94 1.78
CA LEU A 31 -0.21 -1.20 2.15
C LEU A 31 1.02 -1.89 1.57
N LEU A 32 1.62 -1.29 0.56
CA LEU A 32 2.85 -1.78 -0.09
C LEU A 32 4.11 -1.43 0.70
N GLU A 33 4.06 -0.43 1.56
CA GLU A 33 5.16 0.02 2.43
C GLU A 33 6.43 0.37 1.62
N THR A 34 7.57 -0.30 1.82
CA THR A 34 8.79 -0.02 1.06
C THR A 34 8.73 -0.54 -0.38
N ALA A 35 7.83 -1.48 -0.70
CA ALA A 35 7.61 -1.90 -2.07
C ALA A 35 6.90 -0.82 -2.90
N ASP A 36 6.34 0.22 -2.28
CA ASP A 36 5.63 1.30 -2.96
C ASP A 36 6.53 2.17 -3.86
N ALA A 37 7.83 2.22 -3.63
CA ALA A 37 8.78 2.94 -4.47
C ALA A 37 9.06 2.23 -5.82
N PHE A 38 8.81 0.93 -5.90
CA PHE A 38 9.20 0.10 -7.04
C PHE A 38 8.09 0.04 -8.10
N VAL A 39 8.46 0.30 -9.35
CA VAL A 39 7.61 -0.01 -10.52
C VAL A 39 7.85 -1.44 -11.00
N VAL A 40 9.05 -1.99 -10.77
CA VAL A 40 9.39 -3.41 -11.00
C VAL A 40 10.07 -3.98 -9.77
N LEU A 41 9.56 -5.11 -9.26
CA LEU A 41 10.18 -5.84 -8.15
C LEU A 41 10.18 -7.35 -8.42
N GLY A 42 11.31 -7.88 -8.88
CA GLY A 42 11.49 -9.28 -9.22
C GLY A 42 11.90 -10.18 -8.04
N GLY A 43 11.68 -11.49 -8.20
CA GLY A 43 12.13 -12.52 -7.26
C GLY A 43 13.40 -13.24 -7.74
N SER A 44 13.41 -13.73 -8.96
CA SER A 44 14.50 -14.52 -9.52
C SER A 44 15.36 -13.75 -10.51
N THR A 45 14.75 -13.09 -11.48
CA THR A 45 15.40 -12.27 -12.50
C THR A 45 14.51 -11.12 -12.92
N VAL A 46 15.13 -10.05 -13.47
CA VAL A 46 14.43 -9.05 -14.28
C VAL A 46 15.11 -9.00 -15.64
N THR A 47 14.33 -9.20 -16.69
CA THR A 47 14.84 -9.18 -18.07
C THR A 47 14.05 -8.19 -18.90
N ASN A 48 14.75 -7.46 -19.75
CA ASN A 48 14.15 -6.52 -20.68
C ASN A 48 14.66 -6.76 -22.09
N THR A 49 13.77 -6.63 -23.07
CA THR A 49 14.08 -6.57 -24.49
C THR A 49 13.63 -5.19 -25.00
N GLY A 50 14.47 -4.53 -25.79
CA GLY A 50 14.13 -3.23 -26.37
C GLY A 50 14.16 -2.07 -25.41
N SER A 51 13.49 -0.97 -25.75
CA SER A 51 13.67 0.35 -25.13
C SER A 51 12.65 0.63 -24.01
N SER A 52 12.44 -0.34 -23.11
CA SER A 52 11.52 -0.11 -21.96
C SER A 52 11.96 1.07 -21.08
N VAL A 53 10.99 1.83 -20.58
CA VAL A 53 11.21 2.98 -19.69
C VAL A 53 10.52 2.74 -18.35
N LEU A 54 11.30 2.73 -17.27
CA LEU A 54 10.82 2.56 -15.90
C LEU A 54 10.90 3.88 -15.16
N ASN A 55 9.74 4.50 -14.90
CA ASN A 55 9.64 5.74 -14.12
C ASN A 55 9.40 5.41 -12.64
N GLY A 56 10.41 4.92 -11.95
CA GLY A 56 10.45 4.50 -10.56
C GLY A 56 11.53 3.45 -10.33
N ASP A 57 11.60 2.89 -9.12
CA ASP A 57 12.69 2.01 -8.73
C ASP A 57 12.55 0.61 -9.35
N LEU A 58 13.70 0.00 -9.67
CA LEU A 58 13.81 -1.41 -10.05
C LEU A 58 14.43 -2.20 -8.89
N GLY A 59 13.76 -3.26 -8.46
CA GLY A 59 14.23 -4.12 -7.39
C GLY A 59 14.30 -5.60 -7.78
N LEU A 60 15.32 -6.30 -7.26
CA LEU A 60 15.47 -7.75 -7.43
C LEU A 60 16.04 -8.37 -6.14
N TYR A 61 15.34 -9.35 -5.56
CA TYR A 61 15.81 -10.13 -4.42
C TYR A 61 15.02 -11.45 -4.30
N PRO A 62 15.62 -12.61 -4.02
CA PRO A 62 17.06 -12.87 -3.81
C PRO A 62 17.87 -13.04 -5.11
N GLY A 63 17.23 -12.91 -6.27
CA GLY A 63 17.93 -12.97 -7.56
C GLY A 63 18.99 -11.88 -7.71
N THR A 64 19.89 -12.10 -8.67
CA THR A 64 21.03 -11.20 -8.90
C THR A 64 21.15 -10.77 -10.36
N SER A 65 20.31 -11.31 -11.26
CA SER A 65 20.42 -11.08 -12.70
C SER A 65 19.37 -10.08 -13.18
N VAL A 66 19.83 -8.89 -13.55
CA VAL A 66 19.08 -7.87 -14.29
C VAL A 66 19.75 -7.71 -15.65
N THR A 67 18.98 -7.85 -16.74
CA THR A 67 19.49 -7.75 -18.11
C THR A 67 18.62 -6.87 -18.98
N GLY A 68 19.22 -6.29 -20.06
CA GLY A 68 18.50 -5.41 -20.99
C GLY A 68 18.36 -3.95 -20.55
N PHE A 69 19.14 -3.51 -19.58
CA PHE A 69 19.28 -2.12 -19.16
C PHE A 69 20.76 -1.70 -19.21
N PRO A 70 21.24 -1.13 -20.35
CA PRO A 70 20.54 -0.73 -21.57
C PRO A 70 20.12 -1.89 -22.50
N PRO A 71 19.24 -1.69 -23.54
CA PRO A 71 18.71 -0.40 -23.99
C PRO A 71 17.53 0.15 -23.15
N GLY A 72 16.94 -0.63 -22.25
CA GLY A 72 15.96 -0.11 -21.29
C GLY A 72 16.56 0.98 -20.40
N THR A 73 15.69 1.83 -19.86
CA THR A 73 16.05 2.95 -18.97
C THR A 73 15.31 2.82 -17.64
N VAL A 74 16.03 3.05 -16.53
CA VAL A 74 15.45 3.17 -15.20
C VAL A 74 15.61 4.61 -14.73
N ASN A 75 14.52 5.34 -14.55
CA ASN A 75 14.50 6.73 -14.06
C ASN A 75 14.33 6.80 -12.52
N GLY A 76 14.68 5.73 -11.81
CA GLY A 76 14.70 5.59 -10.37
C GLY A 76 15.99 4.92 -9.90
N GLU A 77 15.99 4.45 -8.66
CA GLU A 77 17.10 3.67 -8.11
C GLU A 77 16.99 2.19 -8.51
N THR A 78 18.17 1.53 -8.63
CA THR A 78 18.23 0.09 -8.92
C THR A 78 18.80 -0.65 -7.73
N HIS A 79 18.04 -1.58 -7.17
CA HIS A 79 18.37 -2.35 -5.98
C HIS A 79 18.46 -3.85 -6.32
N ILE A 80 19.67 -4.39 -6.38
CA ILE A 80 19.92 -5.79 -6.73
C ILE A 80 20.52 -6.54 -5.55
N ASN A 81 19.77 -7.49 -4.99
CA ASN A 81 20.20 -8.36 -3.89
C ASN A 81 20.75 -7.60 -2.67
N ASP A 82 20.26 -6.40 -2.44
CA ASP A 82 20.63 -5.54 -1.31
C ASP A 82 19.52 -5.52 -0.22
N ALA A 83 19.80 -4.80 0.85
CA ALA A 83 18.89 -4.70 1.99
C ALA A 83 17.58 -3.95 1.67
N VAL A 84 17.60 -3.03 0.69
CA VAL A 84 16.44 -2.27 0.24
C VAL A 84 15.50 -3.18 -0.53
N ALA A 85 16.00 -3.90 -1.54
CA ALA A 85 15.23 -4.90 -2.28
C ALA A 85 14.72 -6.02 -1.36
N GLN A 86 15.53 -6.51 -0.40
CA GLN A 86 15.10 -7.51 0.56
C GLN A 86 13.92 -7.03 1.39
N GLN A 87 13.98 -5.79 1.90
CA GLN A 87 12.89 -5.21 2.69
C GLN A 87 11.62 -5.05 1.84
N ALA A 88 11.76 -4.56 0.60
CA ALA A 88 10.64 -4.41 -0.33
C ALA A 88 9.96 -5.77 -0.61
N LYS A 89 10.71 -6.85 -0.77
CA LYS A 89 10.18 -8.23 -0.95
C LYS A 89 9.45 -8.74 0.29
N ASP A 90 9.92 -8.42 1.49
CA ASP A 90 9.23 -8.76 2.74
C ASP A 90 7.88 -8.00 2.85
N ASP A 91 7.87 -6.73 2.47
CA ASP A 91 6.67 -5.90 2.48
C ASP A 91 5.71 -6.30 1.35
N LEU A 92 6.21 -6.64 0.16
CA LEU A 92 5.41 -7.25 -0.92
C LEU A 92 4.73 -8.55 -0.46
N THR A 93 5.46 -9.41 0.25
CA THR A 93 4.87 -10.66 0.80
C THR A 93 3.74 -10.36 1.78
N THR A 94 3.87 -9.30 2.56
CA THR A 94 2.83 -8.86 3.50
C THR A 94 1.62 -8.28 2.77
N ALA A 95 1.85 -7.47 1.74
CA ALA A 95 0.81 -6.87 0.91
C ALA A 95 0.02 -7.93 0.13
N TYR A 96 0.73 -8.89 -0.47
CA TYR A 96 0.11 -10.02 -1.16
C TYR A 96 -0.82 -10.82 -0.24
N ASN A 97 -0.34 -11.21 0.94
CA ASN A 97 -1.13 -11.99 1.90
C ASN A 97 -2.30 -11.16 2.49
N ASP A 98 -2.17 -9.84 2.58
CA ASP A 98 -3.27 -8.95 2.96
C ASP A 98 -4.35 -8.92 1.87
N ALA A 99 -3.94 -8.71 0.61
CA ALA A 99 -4.87 -8.70 -0.52
C ALA A 99 -5.60 -10.04 -0.68
N GLU A 100 -4.86 -11.18 -0.62
CA GLU A 100 -5.39 -12.53 -0.72
C GLU A 100 -6.39 -12.88 0.40
N GLY A 101 -6.13 -12.41 1.61
CA GLY A 101 -6.92 -12.76 2.82
C GLY A 101 -8.14 -11.89 3.08
N ARG A 102 -8.45 -10.92 2.22
CA ARG A 102 -9.62 -10.06 2.41
C ARG A 102 -10.91 -10.76 2.00
N PRO A 103 -12.02 -10.56 2.75
CA PRO A 103 -13.31 -11.10 2.34
C PRO A 103 -13.74 -10.46 1.02
N SER A 104 -14.12 -11.29 0.05
CA SER A 104 -14.62 -10.80 -1.23
C SER A 104 -16.01 -10.18 -1.08
N THR A 105 -16.26 -9.13 -1.87
CA THR A 105 -17.57 -8.45 -1.97
C THR A 105 -18.29 -8.78 -3.28
N GLY A 106 -17.57 -9.38 -4.25
CA GLY A 106 -18.14 -9.76 -5.54
C GLY A 106 -17.34 -10.89 -6.22
N ALA A 107 -18.02 -11.60 -7.13
CA ALA A 107 -17.40 -12.60 -8.00
C ALA A 107 -17.12 -12.00 -9.38
N LEU A 108 -16.03 -12.45 -10.01
CA LEU A 108 -15.65 -12.07 -11.37
C LEU A 108 -16.13 -13.12 -12.37
N SER A 109 -16.49 -12.66 -13.57
CA SER A 109 -16.57 -13.53 -14.74
C SER A 109 -15.16 -14.02 -15.12
N PRO A 110 -15.02 -15.13 -15.84
CA PRO A 110 -13.72 -15.60 -16.34
C PRO A 110 -13.00 -14.58 -17.22
N ASP A 111 -13.73 -13.69 -17.88
CA ASP A 111 -13.23 -12.50 -18.58
C ASP A 111 -13.98 -11.26 -18.07
N VAL A 112 -13.23 -10.21 -17.75
CA VAL A 112 -13.76 -8.95 -17.24
C VAL A 112 -13.84 -7.84 -18.29
N GLY A 113 -13.53 -8.14 -19.53
CA GLY A 113 -13.70 -7.21 -20.64
C GLY A 113 -15.14 -6.74 -20.83
N GLY A 114 -15.32 -5.44 -21.08
CA GLY A 114 -16.61 -4.81 -21.23
C GLY A 114 -17.37 -4.55 -19.92
N GLN A 115 -16.83 -4.93 -18.78
CA GLN A 115 -17.48 -4.72 -17.48
C GLN A 115 -17.17 -3.33 -16.90
N THR A 116 -18.11 -2.82 -16.07
CA THR A 116 -17.89 -1.69 -15.19
C THR A 116 -18.05 -2.16 -13.76
N LEU A 117 -17.01 -1.97 -12.93
CA LEU A 117 -16.97 -2.43 -11.55
C LEU A 117 -16.90 -1.25 -10.57
N ALA A 118 -17.66 -1.33 -9.49
CA ALA A 118 -17.59 -0.42 -8.36
C ALA A 118 -16.43 -0.78 -7.42
N PRO A 119 -16.07 0.09 -6.43
CA PRO A 119 -15.05 -0.23 -5.43
C PRO A 119 -15.38 -1.51 -4.66
N GLY A 120 -14.38 -2.38 -4.45
CA GLY A 120 -14.64 -3.65 -3.79
C GLY A 120 -13.47 -4.63 -3.80
N VAL A 121 -13.71 -5.80 -3.24
CA VAL A 121 -12.82 -6.97 -3.29
C VAL A 121 -13.48 -8.04 -4.13
N TYR A 122 -12.88 -8.37 -5.25
CA TYR A 122 -13.44 -9.30 -6.23
C TYR A 122 -12.61 -10.59 -6.30
N THR A 123 -13.29 -11.73 -6.43
CA THR A 123 -12.63 -13.04 -6.54
C THR A 123 -13.08 -13.78 -7.79
N THR A 124 -12.19 -14.61 -8.35
CA THR A 124 -12.54 -15.50 -9.46
C THR A 124 -13.43 -16.68 -9.03
N GLY A 125 -13.65 -16.89 -7.72
CA GLY A 125 -14.69 -17.78 -7.20
C GLY A 125 -14.60 -19.23 -7.65
N GLY A 126 -13.39 -19.80 -7.72
CA GLY A 126 -13.14 -21.18 -8.17
C GLY A 126 -12.78 -21.28 -9.66
N VAL A 127 -12.77 -20.18 -10.41
CA VAL A 127 -12.17 -20.14 -11.75
C VAL A 127 -10.69 -19.80 -11.61
N ALA A 128 -9.82 -20.71 -12.11
CA ALA A 128 -8.39 -20.58 -11.89
C ALA A 128 -7.77 -19.33 -12.55
N SER A 129 -8.29 -18.90 -13.69
CA SER A 129 -7.70 -17.83 -14.51
C SER A 129 -8.68 -16.69 -14.75
N LEU A 130 -8.15 -15.46 -14.77
CA LEU A 130 -8.87 -14.27 -15.16
C LEU A 130 -8.36 -13.76 -16.50
N GLY A 131 -9.27 -13.53 -17.44
CA GLY A 131 -9.03 -12.88 -18.72
C GLY A 131 -9.41 -11.38 -18.68
N LEU A 132 -8.75 -10.60 -19.51
CA LEU A 132 -9.17 -9.23 -19.87
C LEU A 132 -9.10 -9.09 -21.38
N THR A 133 -10.27 -9.07 -22.04
CA THR A 133 -10.38 -8.85 -23.48
C THR A 133 -11.11 -7.53 -23.74
N GLY A 134 -10.43 -6.55 -24.33
CA GLY A 134 -10.96 -5.20 -24.50
C GLY A 134 -10.82 -4.35 -23.24
N ASN A 135 -11.82 -3.55 -22.88
CA ASN A 135 -11.73 -2.58 -21.78
C ASN A 135 -12.46 -3.04 -20.52
N LEU A 136 -11.80 -2.90 -19.35
CA LEU A 136 -12.41 -2.95 -18.03
C LEU A 136 -12.52 -1.53 -17.48
N THR A 137 -13.70 -1.12 -17.07
CA THR A 137 -13.94 0.18 -16.44
C THR A 137 -14.06 0.03 -14.92
N LEU A 138 -13.29 0.80 -14.17
CA LEU A 138 -13.34 0.90 -12.71
C LEU A 138 -13.95 2.25 -12.33
N ASP A 139 -15.17 2.21 -11.82
CA ASP A 139 -15.93 3.42 -11.46
C ASP A 139 -15.79 3.71 -9.97
N ALA A 140 -15.07 4.78 -9.64
CA ALA A 140 -14.89 5.21 -8.26
C ALA A 140 -16.11 5.91 -7.64
N ALA A 141 -17.17 6.12 -8.42
CA ALA A 141 -18.40 6.78 -7.96
C ALA A 141 -18.17 8.14 -7.27
N GLY A 142 -17.13 8.87 -7.65
CA GLY A 142 -16.78 10.18 -7.08
C GLY A 142 -15.92 10.10 -5.80
N ASP A 143 -15.53 8.90 -5.34
CA ASP A 143 -14.65 8.73 -4.19
C ASP A 143 -13.19 8.56 -4.62
N PRO A 144 -12.30 9.55 -4.43
CA PRO A 144 -10.88 9.42 -4.75
C PRO A 144 -10.14 8.42 -3.86
N ALA A 145 -10.74 7.98 -2.76
CA ALA A 145 -10.22 6.92 -1.90
C ALA A 145 -10.76 5.52 -2.25
N ALA A 146 -11.55 5.41 -3.33
CA ALA A 146 -12.09 4.15 -3.82
C ALA A 146 -10.98 3.12 -4.09
N VAL A 147 -11.16 1.90 -3.59
CA VAL A 147 -10.17 0.82 -3.69
C VAL A 147 -10.76 -0.37 -4.42
N PHE A 148 -9.98 -0.91 -5.35
CA PHE A 148 -10.32 -2.11 -6.13
C PHE A 148 -9.26 -3.18 -5.87
N ILE A 149 -9.70 -4.37 -5.45
CA ILE A 149 -8.82 -5.51 -5.19
C ILE A 149 -9.34 -6.72 -5.94
N PHE A 150 -8.49 -7.28 -6.79
CA PHE A 150 -8.77 -8.49 -7.56
C PHE A 150 -8.01 -9.66 -6.95
N GLN A 151 -8.72 -10.69 -6.51
CA GLN A 151 -8.16 -11.94 -5.98
C GLN A 151 -8.30 -13.02 -7.05
N ILE A 152 -7.20 -13.34 -7.72
CA ILE A 152 -7.14 -14.28 -8.83
C ILE A 152 -6.45 -15.56 -8.36
N GLU A 153 -7.14 -16.69 -8.39
CA GLU A 153 -6.64 -17.95 -7.83
C GLU A 153 -5.36 -18.46 -8.50
N SER A 154 -5.20 -18.26 -9.80
CA SER A 154 -4.00 -18.70 -10.52
C SER A 154 -3.45 -17.62 -11.45
N THR A 155 -3.95 -17.49 -12.69
CA THR A 155 -3.33 -16.64 -13.72
C THR A 155 -4.19 -15.45 -14.12
N LEU A 156 -3.51 -14.31 -14.37
CA LEU A 156 -4.08 -13.16 -15.07
C LEU A 156 -3.51 -13.10 -16.48
N THR A 157 -4.39 -12.97 -17.49
CA THR A 157 -3.96 -12.79 -18.88
C THR A 157 -4.78 -11.70 -19.55
N THR A 158 -4.10 -10.67 -20.09
CA THR A 158 -4.77 -9.67 -20.92
C THR A 158 -4.57 -10.00 -22.40
N ALA A 159 -5.59 -9.77 -23.21
CA ALA A 159 -5.47 -9.87 -24.66
C ALA A 159 -4.71 -8.67 -25.25
N THR A 160 -4.31 -8.77 -26.51
CA THR A 160 -3.73 -7.63 -27.24
C THR A 160 -4.70 -6.44 -27.26
N ASP A 161 -4.17 -5.21 -27.13
CA ASP A 161 -4.93 -3.96 -27.14
C ASP A 161 -6.01 -3.85 -26.03
N SER A 162 -5.86 -4.61 -24.96
CA SER A 162 -6.75 -4.53 -23.79
C SER A 162 -6.45 -3.30 -22.93
N SER A 163 -7.43 -2.85 -22.17
CA SER A 163 -7.24 -1.68 -21.30
C SER A 163 -7.99 -1.80 -19.98
N VAL A 164 -7.46 -1.13 -18.96
CA VAL A 164 -8.15 -0.83 -17.69
C VAL A 164 -8.31 0.68 -17.62
N THR A 165 -9.54 1.15 -17.40
CA THR A 165 -9.85 2.58 -17.32
C THR A 165 -10.45 2.92 -15.97
N LEU A 166 -9.97 4.00 -15.35
CA LEU A 166 -10.54 4.58 -14.13
C LEU A 166 -11.43 5.77 -14.49
N ILE A 167 -12.62 5.83 -13.92
CA ILE A 167 -13.55 6.95 -14.07
C ILE A 167 -13.99 7.50 -12.72
N ASN A 168 -14.64 8.67 -12.75
CA ASN A 168 -15.23 9.32 -11.57
C ASN A 168 -14.25 9.49 -10.40
N GLY A 169 -13.01 9.95 -10.68
CA GLY A 169 -12.03 10.31 -9.66
C GLY A 169 -11.23 9.14 -9.09
N GLY A 170 -11.32 7.94 -9.67
CA GLY A 170 -10.51 6.79 -9.26
C GLY A 170 -9.02 7.04 -9.40
N GLN A 171 -8.21 6.45 -8.53
CA GLN A 171 -6.75 6.59 -8.50
C GLN A 171 -6.06 5.26 -8.75
N ALA A 172 -5.07 5.23 -9.65
CA ALA A 172 -4.32 4.01 -10.03
C ALA A 172 -3.61 3.35 -8.85
N CYS A 173 -3.13 4.12 -7.90
CA CYS A 173 -2.49 3.68 -6.66
C CYS A 173 -3.40 2.89 -5.70
N ASN A 174 -4.72 2.89 -5.95
CA ASN A 174 -5.72 2.16 -5.17
C ASN A 174 -6.24 0.91 -5.88
N VAL A 175 -5.62 0.50 -6.99
CA VAL A 175 -5.99 -0.72 -7.74
C VAL A 175 -4.94 -1.81 -7.53
N PHE A 176 -5.36 -2.97 -7.06
CA PHE A 176 -4.47 -4.08 -6.70
C PHE A 176 -4.95 -5.40 -7.31
N TRP A 177 -4.01 -6.10 -7.98
CA TRP A 177 -4.24 -7.40 -8.61
C TRP A 177 -3.40 -8.46 -7.88
N GLN A 178 -4.01 -9.17 -6.94
CA GLN A 178 -3.38 -10.33 -6.32
C GLN A 178 -3.56 -11.54 -7.25
N VAL A 179 -2.43 -12.16 -7.65
CA VAL A 179 -2.39 -13.24 -8.63
C VAL A 179 -1.73 -14.47 -8.01
N GLY A 180 -2.47 -15.56 -7.88
CA GLY A 180 -2.04 -16.79 -7.20
C GLY A 180 -0.94 -17.56 -7.92
N SER A 181 -0.62 -17.21 -9.17
CA SER A 181 0.52 -17.75 -9.93
C SER A 181 1.19 -16.64 -10.72
N SER A 182 0.95 -16.56 -12.03
CA SER A 182 1.65 -15.65 -12.95
C SER A 182 0.69 -14.72 -13.67
N ALA A 183 1.19 -13.53 -14.05
CA ALA A 183 0.47 -12.61 -14.91
C ALA A 183 1.15 -12.49 -16.28
N THR A 184 0.35 -12.36 -17.33
CA THR A 184 0.81 -12.06 -18.69
C THR A 184 0.00 -10.86 -19.21
N LEU A 185 0.68 -9.76 -19.51
CA LEU A 185 0.08 -8.62 -20.19
C LEU A 185 0.31 -8.73 -21.68
N GLY A 186 -0.78 -8.77 -22.44
CA GLY A 186 -0.78 -8.86 -23.91
C GLY A 186 -0.23 -7.59 -24.55
N THR A 187 0.22 -7.71 -25.79
CA THR A 187 0.81 -6.62 -26.57
C THR A 187 -0.07 -5.38 -26.58
N ARG A 188 0.53 -4.19 -26.37
CA ARG A 188 -0.12 -2.86 -26.32
C ARG A 188 -1.25 -2.73 -25.31
N THR A 189 -1.25 -3.54 -24.26
CA THR A 189 -2.19 -3.37 -23.13
C THR A 189 -1.92 -2.04 -22.41
N SER A 190 -2.97 -1.28 -22.12
CA SER A 190 -2.94 -0.13 -21.20
C SER A 190 -3.45 -0.57 -19.83
N PHE A 191 -2.54 -0.80 -18.89
CA PHE A 191 -2.85 -1.44 -17.62
C PHE A 191 -2.77 -0.46 -16.44
N ILE A 192 -3.75 -0.53 -15.55
CA ILE A 192 -3.80 0.28 -14.33
C ILE A 192 -3.79 -0.60 -13.09
N GLY A 193 -2.94 -0.22 -12.12
CA GLY A 193 -2.85 -0.86 -10.81
C GLY A 193 -1.59 -1.68 -10.59
N THR A 194 -1.42 -2.14 -9.37
CA THR A 194 -0.25 -2.91 -8.95
C THR A 194 -0.55 -4.42 -9.00
N ILE A 195 0.23 -5.15 -9.79
CA ILE A 195 0.20 -6.62 -9.83
C ILE A 195 1.09 -7.18 -8.72
N LEU A 196 0.49 -8.00 -7.86
CA LEU A 196 1.14 -8.75 -6.80
C LEU A 196 1.10 -10.24 -7.18
N ALA A 197 2.05 -10.70 -7.99
CA ALA A 197 2.06 -12.08 -8.47
C ALA A 197 2.86 -13.01 -7.55
N LEU A 198 2.35 -14.22 -7.30
CA LEU A 198 3.07 -15.23 -6.54
C LEU A 198 4.33 -15.70 -7.27
N THR A 199 4.24 -15.89 -8.61
CA THR A 199 5.33 -16.42 -9.41
C THR A 199 5.92 -15.35 -10.32
N SER A 200 5.56 -15.28 -11.58
CA SER A 200 6.21 -14.42 -12.57
C SER A 200 5.24 -13.43 -13.21
N ILE A 201 5.80 -12.39 -13.80
CA ILE A 201 5.06 -11.42 -14.61
C ILE A 201 5.77 -11.30 -15.95
N SER A 202 5.04 -11.55 -17.03
CA SER A 202 5.50 -11.38 -18.42
C SER A 202 4.73 -10.25 -19.06
N VAL A 203 5.45 -9.30 -19.64
CA VAL A 203 4.88 -8.14 -20.33
C VAL A 203 5.30 -8.22 -21.79
N ASN A 204 4.32 -8.31 -22.69
CA ASN A 204 4.56 -8.36 -24.11
C ASN A 204 4.80 -6.94 -24.66
N ASP A 205 5.15 -6.86 -25.93
CA ASP A 205 5.61 -5.66 -26.59
C ASP A 205 4.65 -4.44 -26.45
N GLY A 206 5.20 -3.29 -26.06
CA GLY A 206 4.53 -2.00 -26.09
C GLY A 206 3.45 -1.76 -25.05
N VAL A 207 3.51 -2.45 -23.92
CA VAL A 207 2.55 -2.28 -22.82
C VAL A 207 2.84 -0.98 -22.04
N THR A 208 1.78 -0.30 -21.64
CA THR A 208 1.86 0.80 -20.68
C THR A 208 1.25 0.40 -19.34
N VAL A 209 1.93 0.71 -18.24
CA VAL A 209 1.46 0.40 -16.88
C VAL A 209 1.49 1.65 -16.01
N ASP A 210 0.34 2.04 -15.45
CA ASP A 210 0.30 2.95 -14.31
C ASP A 210 0.10 2.16 -13.02
N GLY A 211 1.21 1.78 -12.39
CA GLY A 211 1.23 0.90 -11.22
C GLY A 211 2.58 0.22 -11.01
N GLY A 212 2.55 -0.97 -10.42
CA GLY A 212 3.76 -1.75 -10.13
C GLY A 212 3.64 -3.21 -10.57
N LEU A 213 4.74 -3.78 -11.04
CA LEU A 213 4.86 -5.18 -11.41
C LEU A 213 5.73 -5.91 -10.38
N MET A 214 5.09 -6.65 -9.45
CA MET A 214 5.75 -7.20 -8.27
C MET A 214 5.62 -8.72 -8.23
N ALA A 215 6.67 -9.43 -8.66
CA ALA A 215 6.76 -10.89 -8.63
C ALA A 215 7.40 -11.36 -7.31
N ARG A 216 6.69 -12.17 -6.51
CA ARG A 216 7.21 -12.65 -5.20
C ARG A 216 8.36 -13.65 -5.35
N ASN A 217 8.24 -14.63 -6.25
CA ASN A 217 9.21 -15.71 -6.35
C ASN A 217 9.88 -15.79 -7.72
N GLY A 218 9.19 -15.35 -8.78
CA GLY A 218 9.62 -15.51 -10.14
C GLY A 218 10.23 -14.29 -10.78
N ALA A 219 10.28 -14.30 -12.09
CA ALA A 219 10.85 -13.26 -12.93
C ALA A 219 9.83 -12.16 -13.26
N VAL A 220 10.37 -10.98 -13.64
CA VAL A 220 9.64 -9.97 -14.41
C VAL A 220 10.34 -9.84 -15.76
N THR A 221 9.58 -10.02 -16.85
CA THR A 221 10.09 -9.91 -18.24
C THR A 221 9.36 -8.78 -18.93
N LEU A 222 10.11 -7.88 -19.56
CA LEU A 222 9.64 -6.68 -20.23
C LEU A 222 10.05 -6.67 -21.71
N ASN A 223 9.26 -5.98 -22.54
CA ASN A 223 9.54 -5.81 -23.97
C ASN A 223 8.99 -4.49 -24.52
N ASN A 224 9.83 -3.45 -24.68
CA ASN A 224 9.45 -2.12 -25.15
C ASN A 224 8.33 -1.43 -24.34
N ASP A 225 8.32 -1.58 -23.02
CA ASP A 225 7.23 -1.18 -22.15
C ASP A 225 7.49 0.19 -21.50
N THR A 226 6.41 0.87 -21.11
CA THR A 226 6.49 2.07 -20.29
C THR A 226 5.77 1.86 -18.99
N LEU A 227 6.51 1.92 -17.89
CA LEU A 227 5.98 1.77 -16.54
C LEU A 227 6.10 3.06 -15.77
N SER A 228 5.00 3.51 -15.20
CA SER A 228 4.93 4.67 -14.30
C SER A 228 4.12 4.32 -13.08
N ARG A 229 4.26 5.09 -12.02
CA ARG A 229 3.47 4.88 -10.82
C ARG A 229 2.92 6.19 -10.30
N SER A 230 1.63 6.40 -10.51
CA SER A 230 0.91 7.54 -9.95
C SER A 230 0.83 7.44 -8.43
N GLN A 231 1.23 8.50 -7.73
CA GLN A 231 1.06 8.60 -6.28
C GLN A 231 -0.39 8.96 -5.97
N CYS A 232 -0.95 8.35 -4.91
CA CYS A 232 -2.28 8.75 -4.46
C CYS A 232 -2.29 10.22 -4.05
N ALA A 233 -3.14 11.01 -4.70
CA ALA A 233 -3.44 12.35 -4.22
C ALA A 233 -4.02 12.25 -2.79
N VAL A 234 -3.47 13.00 -1.85
CA VAL A 234 -4.09 13.16 -0.53
C VAL A 234 -5.38 13.93 -0.77
N GLY A 235 -6.54 13.26 -0.64
CA GLY A 235 -7.83 13.91 -0.75
C GLY A 235 -7.89 15.11 0.21
N THR A 236 -7.88 16.30 -0.32
CA THR A 236 -8.39 17.48 0.39
C THR A 236 -9.87 17.23 0.53
N GLY A 237 -10.32 16.98 1.75
CA GLY A 237 -11.74 16.82 2.06
C GLY A 237 -12.57 17.99 1.49
N PRO A 238 -13.87 17.80 1.22
CA PRO A 238 -14.71 18.84 0.66
C PRO A 238 -14.82 20.00 1.64
N GLY A 239 -14.31 21.15 1.25
CA GLY A 239 -14.55 22.41 1.94
C GLY A 239 -13.29 23.19 2.32
N THR A 240 -12.66 23.80 1.34
CA THR A 240 -12.18 25.19 1.42
C THR A 240 -11.90 25.66 0.00
N GLU A 241 -12.81 26.39 -0.58
CA GLU A 241 -12.55 27.17 -1.77
C GLU A 241 -11.37 28.12 -1.51
N PRO A 242 -10.43 28.28 -2.45
CA PRO A 242 -9.45 29.34 -2.36
C PRO A 242 -10.19 30.66 -2.51
N GLY A 243 -10.23 31.44 -1.45
CA GLY A 243 -10.73 32.80 -1.50
C GLY A 243 -10.04 33.57 -2.62
N THR A 244 -10.86 34.12 -3.51
CA THR A 244 -10.49 35.08 -4.53
C THR A 244 -9.83 36.29 -3.85
N GLU A 245 -8.54 36.47 -4.05
CA GLU A 245 -7.90 37.76 -3.73
C GLU A 245 -8.38 38.81 -4.74
N PRO A 246 -8.77 40.01 -4.29
CA PRO A 246 -9.08 41.11 -5.19
C PRO A 246 -7.80 41.67 -5.80
N GLY A 247 -7.78 41.78 -7.11
CA GLY A 247 -6.70 42.35 -7.85
C GLY A 247 -6.37 43.79 -7.46
N THR A 248 -5.07 44.10 -7.53
CA THR A 248 -4.60 45.47 -7.63
C THR A 248 -3.90 45.63 -8.96
N GLU A 249 -4.46 46.47 -9.80
CA GLU A 249 -3.95 46.85 -11.13
C GLU A 249 -2.62 47.60 -11.07
N PRO A 250 -1.86 47.67 -12.16
CA PRO A 250 -0.52 48.23 -12.22
C PRO A 250 -0.50 49.73 -12.48
N GLY A 251 0.31 50.42 -11.72
CA GLY A 251 0.63 51.83 -11.95
C GLY A 251 1.97 52.07 -12.64
N SER A 252 1.93 52.77 -13.70
CA SER A 252 2.85 53.24 -14.72
C SER A 252 4.25 53.69 -14.26
N GLU A 253 5.21 53.41 -15.17
CA GLU A 253 6.52 54.08 -15.36
C GLU A 253 6.41 55.62 -15.56
N PRO A 254 7.51 56.42 -15.73
CA PRO A 254 8.91 56.14 -16.05
C PRO A 254 9.96 57.06 -15.40
N GLY A 255 11.24 56.70 -15.54
CA GLY A 255 12.20 57.78 -15.76
C GLY A 255 13.55 57.75 -15.01
N THR A 256 14.57 57.57 -15.81
CA THR A 256 15.84 58.32 -15.94
C THR A 256 17.10 57.67 -15.34
N GLU A 257 17.94 57.18 -16.25
CA GLU A 257 19.40 57.06 -16.16
C GLU A 257 20.08 58.43 -16.17
N PRO A 258 21.44 58.64 -16.10
CA PRO A 258 22.59 57.74 -15.79
C PRO A 258 23.64 58.39 -14.84
N GLY A 259 24.67 57.63 -14.47
CA GLY A 259 25.82 58.29 -13.81
C GLY A 259 26.95 57.38 -13.30
N THR A 260 27.90 57.08 -14.17
CA THR A 260 29.38 57.14 -13.98
C THR A 260 30.08 56.31 -12.91
N GLU A 261 30.94 55.40 -13.37
CA GLU A 261 32.13 54.74 -12.77
C GLU A 261 33.17 55.76 -12.17
N PRO A 262 34.33 55.31 -11.64
CA PRO A 262 34.85 54.06 -11.10
C PRO A 262 35.57 54.19 -9.76
N GLY A 263 35.94 53.08 -9.13
CA GLY A 263 37.01 53.23 -8.17
C GLY A 263 37.15 52.17 -7.05
N THR A 264 38.19 51.37 -7.19
CA THR A 264 39.03 50.86 -6.11
C THR A 264 38.67 49.52 -5.46
N GLU A 265 39.39 48.50 -5.86
CA GLU A 265 39.73 47.34 -5.04
C GLU A 265 40.36 47.77 -3.72
N PRO A 266 40.05 47.11 -2.63
CA PRO A 266 41.08 46.52 -1.75
C PRO A 266 40.72 45.12 -1.24
N GLU A 267 41.70 44.33 -1.23
CA GLU A 267 42.21 43.20 -0.46
C GLU A 267 41.32 42.42 0.54
N PRO A 268 41.70 41.13 0.79
CA PRO A 268 40.85 40.10 1.34
C PRO A 268 40.82 40.13 2.89
N GLY A 269 39.68 40.12 3.45
CA GLY A 269 39.53 40.07 4.89
C GLY A 269 38.32 39.29 5.33
N THR A 270 38.57 38.17 5.98
CA THR A 270 37.71 37.52 6.97
C THR A 270 36.62 36.64 6.39
N GLU A 271 36.82 35.34 6.47
CA GLU A 271 35.81 34.30 6.39
C GLU A 271 34.59 34.64 7.24
N PRO A 272 33.34 34.54 6.71
CA PRO A 272 32.17 34.51 7.55
C PRO A 272 32.14 33.17 8.27
N GLY A 273 32.11 33.26 9.59
CA GLY A 273 32.01 32.09 10.47
C GLY A 273 30.98 31.07 10.01
N THR A 274 31.42 29.85 9.97
CA THR A 274 30.60 28.65 9.82
C THR A 274 29.51 28.67 10.89
N GLU A 275 28.29 29.01 10.51
CA GLU A 275 27.14 28.68 11.35
C GLU A 275 27.19 27.18 11.64
N PRO A 276 26.97 26.72 12.88
CA PRO A 276 26.93 25.31 13.19
C PRO A 276 25.78 24.70 12.39
N GLY A 277 26.11 24.04 11.31
CA GLY A 277 25.15 23.25 10.54
C GLY A 277 24.38 22.36 11.48
N THR A 278 23.09 22.61 11.63
CA THR A 278 22.19 21.73 12.34
C THR A 278 22.29 20.36 11.68
N LEU A 279 23.06 19.46 12.29
CA LEU A 279 23.22 18.07 11.84
C LEU A 279 21.81 17.48 11.64
N ARG A 280 21.46 17.32 10.38
CA ARG A 280 20.17 16.74 9.97
C ARG A 280 20.13 15.33 10.57
N ASP A 281 19.17 15.08 11.48
CA ASP A 281 19.03 13.75 12.06
C ASP A 281 18.61 12.76 10.97
N THR A 282 19.54 11.90 10.60
CA THR A 282 19.37 10.82 9.63
C THR A 282 19.16 9.46 10.31
N THR A 283 19.06 9.46 11.65
CA THR A 283 18.99 8.23 12.44
C THR A 283 17.54 7.78 12.62
N ALA A 284 17.23 6.58 12.16
CA ALA A 284 15.90 6.00 12.33
C ALA A 284 15.60 5.66 13.82
N PRO A 285 14.34 5.76 14.25
CA PRO A 285 13.92 5.43 15.61
C PRO A 285 14.29 4.00 16.02
N ARG A 286 14.93 3.82 17.17
CA ARG A 286 15.18 2.48 17.73
C ARG A 286 13.96 1.98 18.48
N VAL A 287 13.32 0.91 17.97
CA VAL A 287 12.11 0.31 18.52
C VAL A 287 12.44 -0.96 19.31
N ARG A 288 11.96 -1.07 20.54
CA ARG A 288 12.02 -2.30 21.33
C ARG A 288 10.61 -2.77 21.68
N VAL A 289 10.30 -4.02 21.33
CA VAL A 289 9.02 -4.68 21.66
C VAL A 289 9.30 -5.82 22.64
N ARG A 290 8.63 -5.80 23.79
CA ARG A 290 8.75 -6.83 24.84
C ARG A 290 7.36 -7.34 25.21
N GLY A 291 7.23 -8.65 25.36
CA GLY A 291 6.07 -9.36 25.93
C GLY A 291 6.46 -10.05 27.23
N PRO A 292 5.58 -10.91 27.78
CA PRO A 292 5.93 -11.84 28.85
C PRO A 292 7.14 -12.70 28.46
N LYS A 293 7.90 -13.18 29.45
CA LYS A 293 9.10 -14.01 29.23
C LYS A 293 8.74 -15.22 28.34
N GLY A 294 9.53 -15.47 27.31
CA GLY A 294 9.33 -16.61 26.41
C GLY A 294 8.16 -16.51 25.43
N THR A 295 7.44 -15.36 25.35
CA THR A 295 6.27 -15.21 24.47
C THR A 295 6.61 -14.61 23.13
N LEU A 296 7.49 -13.62 23.09
CA LEU A 296 7.90 -12.94 21.86
C LEU A 296 9.30 -13.34 21.44
N HIS A 297 9.44 -13.73 20.19
CA HIS A 297 10.65 -14.28 19.59
C HIS A 297 11.12 -13.45 18.39
N PRO A 298 12.37 -13.63 17.90
CA PRO A 298 12.84 -13.04 16.65
C PRO A 298 11.98 -13.45 15.43
N PRO A 299 12.03 -12.72 14.31
CA PRO A 299 11.21 -13.00 13.13
C PRO A 299 11.40 -14.42 12.57
N ASN A 300 12.61 -14.96 12.62
CA ASN A 300 12.98 -16.27 12.07
C ASN A 300 12.73 -17.45 13.01
N TRP A 301 12.23 -17.18 14.23
CA TRP A 301 11.96 -18.23 15.20
C TRP A 301 10.87 -19.19 14.70
N ARG A 302 11.11 -20.48 14.86
CA ARG A 302 10.12 -21.56 14.61
C ARG A 302 9.82 -22.29 15.92
N PRO A 303 8.57 -22.62 16.21
CA PRO A 303 8.23 -23.41 17.42
C PRO A 303 8.75 -24.84 17.21
N SER A 304 9.78 -25.22 17.94
CA SER A 304 10.41 -26.54 17.85
C SER A 304 9.95 -27.53 18.95
N ARG A 305 9.16 -27.07 19.94
CA ARG A 305 8.72 -27.90 21.08
C ARG A 305 7.35 -27.47 21.60
N ALA A 306 6.59 -28.41 22.20
CA ALA A 306 5.28 -28.24 22.84
C ALA A 306 5.32 -27.31 24.06
N GLY A 307 5.99 -26.31 24.21
CA GLY A 307 6.03 -25.32 25.31
C GLY A 307 6.28 -23.91 24.86
N ALA A 308 6.61 -23.71 23.57
CA ALA A 308 6.99 -22.41 23.02
C ALA A 308 5.82 -21.60 22.43
N CYS A 309 4.59 -21.93 22.82
CA CYS A 309 3.39 -21.26 22.33
C CYS A 309 2.54 -20.71 23.49
N THR A 310 1.64 -19.76 23.21
CA THR A 310 0.77 -19.15 24.21
C THR A 310 -0.70 -19.45 23.95
N LYS A 311 -1.45 -19.70 25.02
CA LYS A 311 -2.92 -19.83 25.02
C LYS A 311 -3.62 -18.59 25.57
N ARG A 312 -2.88 -17.70 26.24
CA ARG A 312 -3.42 -16.56 26.98
C ARG A 312 -3.16 -15.25 26.25
N ASN A 313 -4.13 -14.31 26.36
CA ASN A 313 -3.91 -12.94 25.95
C ASN A 313 -2.74 -12.34 26.71
N PHE A 314 -1.98 -11.46 26.04
CA PHE A 314 -0.85 -10.80 26.68
C PHE A 314 -0.74 -9.35 26.25
N THR A 315 0.09 -8.59 26.94
CA THR A 315 0.37 -7.18 26.65
C THR A 315 1.78 -7.05 26.09
N ALA A 316 1.89 -6.55 24.86
CA ALA A 316 3.15 -6.15 24.27
C ALA A 316 3.47 -4.70 24.67
N ARG A 317 4.66 -4.47 25.26
CA ARG A 317 5.16 -3.15 25.61
C ARG A 317 6.10 -2.65 24.55
N VAL A 318 5.83 -1.46 24.00
CA VAL A 318 6.62 -0.82 22.94
C VAL A 318 7.35 0.39 23.53
N ARG A 319 8.66 0.46 23.30
CA ARG A 319 9.50 1.60 23.69
C ARG A 319 10.34 2.03 22.52
N LEU A 320 10.33 3.34 22.26
CA LEU A 320 11.11 3.98 21.22
C LEU A 320 12.20 4.84 21.85
N ARG A 321 13.39 4.85 21.23
CA ARG A 321 14.48 5.78 21.51
C ARG A 321 14.83 6.48 20.20
N ASP A 322 14.76 7.79 20.21
CA ASP A 322 15.04 8.64 19.07
C ASP A 322 15.40 10.04 19.55
N ARG A 323 16.32 10.73 18.87
CA ARG A 323 16.66 12.13 19.14
C ARG A 323 15.55 13.05 18.66
N SER A 324 14.98 12.76 17.50
CA SER A 324 13.85 13.47 16.91
C SER A 324 12.53 13.14 17.61
N ARG A 325 11.53 14.00 17.43
CA ARG A 325 10.16 13.68 17.87
C ARG A 325 9.56 12.64 16.94
N ILE A 326 8.88 11.66 17.50
CA ILE A 326 8.16 10.64 16.73
C ILE A 326 6.93 11.28 16.07
N ARG A 327 6.81 11.12 14.76
CA ARG A 327 5.64 11.52 13.97
C ARG A 327 4.52 10.50 14.11
N ARG A 328 4.85 9.20 13.96
CA ARG A 328 3.87 8.11 13.98
C ARG A 328 4.50 6.79 14.39
N VAL A 329 3.78 6.01 15.18
CA VAL A 329 4.06 4.60 15.45
C VAL A 329 2.81 3.79 15.13
N SER A 330 2.93 2.77 14.32
CA SER A 330 1.85 1.85 13.98
C SER A 330 2.22 0.43 14.43
N VAL A 331 1.29 -0.26 15.10
CA VAL A 331 1.47 -1.64 15.55
C VAL A 331 0.47 -2.53 14.83
N PHE A 332 0.95 -3.55 14.19
CA PHE A 332 0.17 -4.52 13.43
C PHE A 332 0.31 -5.92 14.04
N LEU A 333 -0.75 -6.71 13.91
CA LEU A 333 -0.77 -8.14 14.17
C LEU A 333 -1.27 -8.84 12.91
N ASP A 334 -0.43 -9.67 12.33
CA ASP A 334 -0.71 -10.39 11.07
C ASP A 334 -1.25 -9.47 9.96
N GLY A 335 -0.65 -8.29 9.79
CA GLY A 335 -1.08 -7.27 8.83
C GLY A 335 -2.15 -6.31 9.36
N ARG A 336 -3.01 -6.71 10.30
CA ARG A 336 -4.08 -5.88 10.84
C ARG A 336 -3.56 -4.82 11.81
N LEU A 337 -3.90 -3.55 11.58
CA LEU A 337 -3.54 -2.46 12.48
C LEU A 337 -4.23 -2.63 13.84
N LEU A 338 -3.45 -2.69 14.92
CA LEU A 338 -3.95 -2.74 16.30
C LEU A 338 -3.94 -1.37 16.98
N LYS A 339 -2.92 -0.56 16.70
CA LYS A 339 -2.76 0.76 17.35
C LYS A 339 -1.91 1.69 16.50
N ARG A 340 -2.31 2.97 16.47
CA ARG A 340 -1.52 4.09 15.92
C ARG A 340 -1.35 5.15 17.01
N THR A 341 -0.15 5.70 17.18
CA THR A 341 0.18 6.69 18.20
C THR A 341 1.47 7.44 17.83
N SER A 342 1.75 8.56 18.47
CA SER A 342 3.05 9.26 18.42
C SER A 342 3.85 9.16 19.73
N VAL A 343 3.35 8.43 20.70
CA VAL A 343 3.96 8.30 22.03
C VAL A 343 5.14 7.32 22.00
N LYS A 344 6.28 7.71 22.60
CA LYS A 344 7.51 6.88 22.63
C LYS A 344 7.43 5.64 23.54
N ARG A 345 6.45 5.55 24.46
CA ARG A 345 6.24 4.41 25.36
C ARG A 345 4.77 4.10 25.49
N PHE A 346 4.35 2.91 25.13
CA PHE A 346 2.96 2.48 25.22
C PHE A 346 2.84 0.97 25.27
N SER A 347 1.61 0.48 25.50
CA SER A 347 1.30 -0.94 25.54
C SER A 347 0.17 -1.27 24.54
N VAL A 348 0.21 -2.49 24.01
CA VAL A 348 -0.82 -3.04 23.12
C VAL A 348 -1.25 -4.40 23.65
N ARG A 349 -2.55 -4.60 23.83
CA ARG A 349 -3.12 -5.88 24.24
C ARG A 349 -3.28 -6.79 23.04
N ILE A 350 -2.65 -7.96 23.08
CA ILE A 350 -2.76 -8.99 22.05
C ILE A 350 -3.80 -10.02 22.51
N ARG A 351 -4.89 -10.11 21.75
CA ARG A 351 -6.00 -11.06 22.00
C ARG A 351 -5.70 -12.36 21.26
N VAL A 352 -5.11 -13.33 21.95
CA VAL A 352 -4.68 -14.60 21.36
C VAL A 352 -5.84 -15.57 21.11
N ARG A 353 -6.90 -15.53 21.93
CA ARG A 353 -8.01 -16.49 21.85
C ARG A 353 -8.76 -16.48 20.50
N GLY A 354 -8.81 -15.35 19.82
CA GLY A 354 -9.47 -15.19 18.51
C GLY A 354 -8.57 -15.47 17.29
N LEU A 355 -7.28 -15.79 17.50
CA LEU A 355 -6.37 -16.04 16.38
C LEU A 355 -6.43 -17.51 15.94
N ARG A 356 -6.00 -17.83 14.72
CA ARG A 356 -5.80 -19.22 14.28
C ARG A 356 -4.67 -19.86 15.06
N VAL A 357 -4.67 -21.19 15.18
CA VAL A 357 -3.54 -21.93 15.76
C VAL A 357 -2.33 -21.78 14.84
N GLY A 358 -1.15 -21.55 15.42
CA GLY A 358 0.07 -21.38 14.64
C GLY A 358 0.85 -20.11 14.96
N ARG A 359 1.71 -19.72 14.05
CA ARG A 359 2.62 -18.59 14.20
C ARG A 359 1.94 -17.26 13.82
N HIS A 360 2.11 -16.26 14.66
CA HIS A 360 1.61 -14.91 14.51
C HIS A 360 2.75 -13.90 14.55
N ARG A 361 2.59 -12.80 13.82
CA ARG A 361 3.63 -11.79 13.66
C ARG A 361 3.14 -10.42 14.13
N ILE A 362 3.90 -9.82 15.06
CA ILE A 362 3.72 -8.42 15.47
C ILE A 362 4.74 -7.58 14.72
N ARG A 363 4.29 -6.55 14.01
CA ARG A 363 5.11 -5.57 13.32
C ARG A 363 4.87 -4.20 13.94
N VAL A 364 5.94 -3.49 14.27
CA VAL A 364 5.89 -2.11 14.76
C VAL A 364 6.68 -1.23 13.80
N VAL A 365 6.01 -0.28 13.20
CA VAL A 365 6.60 0.72 12.28
C VAL A 365 6.64 2.05 13.01
N ALA A 366 7.80 2.68 13.08
CA ALA A 366 8.00 4.00 13.67
C ALA A 366 8.60 4.96 12.66
N VAL A 367 8.03 6.15 12.56
CA VAL A 367 8.51 7.23 11.70
C VAL A 367 8.68 8.48 12.57
N ASP A 368 9.84 9.13 12.49
CA ASP A 368 10.09 10.40 13.16
C ASP A 368 9.60 11.61 12.35
N ARG A 369 9.78 12.82 12.85
CA ARG A 369 9.38 14.05 12.15
C ARG A 369 10.27 14.37 10.94
N ARG A 370 11.46 13.78 10.85
CA ARG A 370 12.38 13.94 9.72
C ARG A 370 12.13 12.93 8.61
N GLY A 371 11.20 11.98 8.82
CA GLY A 371 10.88 10.93 7.86
C GLY A 371 11.68 9.64 8.06
N ASN A 372 12.67 9.62 8.97
CA ASN A 372 13.43 8.39 9.22
C ASN A 372 12.52 7.31 9.78
N ARG A 373 12.60 6.11 9.20
CA ARG A 373 11.67 5.00 9.47
C ARG A 373 12.41 3.80 10.03
N SER A 374 11.80 3.13 11.00
CA SER A 374 12.25 1.81 11.47
C SER A 374 11.10 0.82 11.59
N VAL A 375 11.42 -0.44 11.36
CA VAL A 375 10.48 -1.57 11.48
C VAL A 375 11.04 -2.61 12.43
N THR A 376 10.25 -2.99 13.43
CA THR A 376 10.60 -4.08 14.36
C THR A 376 9.56 -5.16 14.27
N ARG A 377 10.00 -6.40 14.04
CA ARG A 377 9.15 -7.59 13.96
C ARG A 377 9.40 -8.50 15.15
N ARG A 378 8.32 -9.10 15.67
CA ARG A 378 8.33 -10.16 16.70
C ARG A 378 7.31 -11.20 16.33
N THR A 379 7.61 -12.47 16.64
CA THR A 379 6.70 -13.59 16.41
C THR A 379 6.31 -14.23 17.73
N PHE A 380 5.13 -14.84 17.75
CA PHE A 380 4.68 -15.76 18.79
C PHE A 380 3.86 -16.88 18.15
N ALA A 381 3.64 -17.98 18.86
CA ALA A 381 2.76 -19.03 18.39
C ALA A 381 1.56 -19.17 19.32
N ARG A 382 0.38 -19.42 18.74
CA ARG A 382 -0.81 -19.87 19.46
C ARG A 382 -0.85 -21.39 19.48
N CYS A 383 -1.04 -21.98 20.68
CA CYS A 383 -1.21 -23.42 20.83
C CYS A 383 -2.62 -23.89 20.45
N THR A 384 -2.75 -25.16 20.04
CA THR A 384 -4.01 -25.90 20.12
C THR A 384 -4.47 -25.97 21.58
N LEU A 385 -5.76 -25.83 21.84
CA LEU A 385 -6.35 -26.29 23.08
C LEU A 385 -6.24 -27.82 23.01
N GLY A 386 -5.33 -28.42 23.79
CA GLY A 386 -5.26 -29.87 23.87
C GLY A 386 -6.64 -30.40 24.27
N VAL A 387 -7.25 -31.20 23.43
CA VAL A 387 -8.31 -32.09 23.84
C VAL A 387 -7.62 -33.09 24.78
N ALA A 388 -8.03 -33.16 26.04
CA ALA A 388 -7.57 -34.21 26.94
C ALA A 388 -7.88 -35.55 26.25
N ALA A 389 -6.86 -36.36 26.06
CA ALA A 389 -7.08 -37.73 25.58
C ALA A 389 -8.06 -38.42 26.54
N PRO A 390 -9.09 -39.09 26.03
CA PRO A 390 -9.95 -39.90 26.93
C PRO A 390 -9.08 -40.93 27.59
N HIS A 391 -9.07 -40.93 28.94
CA HIS A 391 -8.53 -42.02 29.70
C HIS A 391 -9.44 -43.24 29.44
N PHE A 392 -8.98 -44.16 28.65
CA PHE A 392 -9.50 -45.51 28.65
C PHE A 392 -8.96 -46.23 29.89
N THR A 393 -9.78 -46.36 30.93
CA THR A 393 -9.59 -47.34 31.96
C THR A 393 -10.09 -48.67 31.41
N GLY A 394 -9.17 -49.57 31.01
CA GLY A 394 -9.46 -50.96 30.80
C GLY A 394 -9.36 -51.70 32.13
#